data_fc30f93b3b437e72c46c9a90e8aed26c
#
_entry.id   fc30f93b3b437e72c46c9a90e8aed26c
#
_cell.length_a   1.000
_cell.length_b   1.000
_cell.length_c   1.000
_cell.angle_alpha   90.00
_cell.angle_beta   90.00
_cell.angle_gamma   90.00
#
_symmetry.space_group_name_H-M   'P 1'
#
loop_
_entity.id
_entity.type
_entity.pdbx_description
1 polymer ?
#
loop_
_entity_poly.entity_id
_entity_poly.type
_entity_poly.pdbx_seq_one_letter_code
_entity_poly.pdbx_strand_id
1 'polypeptide(L)'
;MSYADERFIQNCRDILTNGVWDTELEVRPHWDDGAPAHTVKKFGIINRYDLREEFPILTLRRTYFKTCIDELLWIWQQKSNNIHDLRGHIWDSWADGTGSIGKAYGYQLAVKHRYPEGEFDQVDRVLYDLKHNPASRRIMTNIYNFQDLHEMALYPCAYSMTFNVSGHTLNAILNQRSQDMLAANNWNVVQYAVLVHMMAQVSGLEAGELVHVIADAHIY
;
A
#
# COMPACT_ATOMS: atom_id res chain seq x y z
N MET A 1 -15.04 -6.76 -18.05
CA MET A 1 -13.80 -6.02 -17.77
C MET A 1 -14.12 -5.09 -16.61
N SER A 2 -13.39 -5.16 -15.52
CA SER A 2 -13.62 -4.29 -14.37
C SER A 2 -13.07 -2.88 -14.63
N TYR A 3 -13.51 -1.91 -13.85
CA TYR A 3 -12.94 -0.55 -13.91
C TYR A 3 -11.43 -0.57 -13.56
N ALA A 4 -11.00 -1.46 -12.66
CA ALA A 4 -9.58 -1.65 -12.36
C ALA A 4 -8.79 -2.16 -13.58
N ASP A 5 -9.37 -3.04 -14.41
CA ASP A 5 -8.76 -3.50 -15.67
C ASP A 5 -8.57 -2.31 -16.63
N GLU A 6 -9.58 -1.47 -16.78
CA GLU A 6 -9.51 -0.28 -17.65
C GLU A 6 -8.41 0.67 -17.22
N ARG A 7 -8.32 0.96 -15.92
CA ARG A 7 -7.26 1.81 -15.36
C ARG A 7 -5.88 1.20 -15.56
N PHE A 8 -5.75 -0.10 -15.32
CA PHE A 8 -4.49 -0.83 -15.52
C PHE A 8 -4.02 -0.75 -16.98
N ILE A 9 -4.90 -1.08 -17.94
CA ILE A 9 -4.59 -1.02 -19.36
C ILE A 9 -4.19 0.40 -19.78
N GLN A 10 -4.96 1.41 -19.34
CA GLN A 10 -4.67 2.79 -19.67
C GLN A 10 -3.31 3.24 -19.12
N ASN A 11 -3.00 2.93 -17.87
CA ASN A 11 -1.72 3.26 -17.25
C ASN A 11 -0.56 2.57 -17.97
N CYS A 12 -0.67 1.28 -18.26
CA CYS A 12 0.39 0.55 -18.98
C CYS A 12 0.61 1.13 -20.40
N ARG A 13 -0.46 1.44 -21.13
CA ARG A 13 -0.35 2.09 -22.45
C ARG A 13 0.32 3.45 -22.36
N ASP A 14 -0.06 4.24 -21.36
CA ASP A 14 0.50 5.58 -21.15
C ASP A 14 1.99 5.50 -20.78
N ILE A 15 2.40 4.55 -19.92
CA ILE A 15 3.80 4.32 -19.59
C ILE A 15 4.58 3.89 -20.84
N LEU A 16 4.08 2.95 -21.61
CA LEU A 16 4.76 2.44 -22.81
C LEU A 16 4.86 3.49 -23.93
N THR A 17 3.88 4.40 -24.02
CA THR A 17 3.84 5.42 -25.09
C THR A 17 4.57 6.70 -24.70
N ASN A 18 4.43 7.14 -23.46
CA ASN A 18 4.86 8.46 -22.99
C ASN A 18 5.87 8.38 -21.82
N GLY A 19 6.24 7.18 -21.39
CA GLY A 19 7.22 6.97 -20.35
C GLY A 19 8.66 7.18 -20.81
N VAL A 20 9.55 7.27 -19.86
CA VAL A 20 10.98 7.47 -20.08
C VAL A 20 11.74 6.24 -19.60
N TRP A 21 12.63 5.71 -20.44
CA TRP A 21 13.55 4.65 -20.06
C TRP A 21 14.69 5.19 -19.19
N ASP A 22 15.10 4.42 -18.19
CA ASP A 22 16.20 4.75 -17.30
C ASP A 22 17.56 4.13 -17.70
N THR A 23 17.71 3.80 -18.99
CA THR A 23 18.89 3.13 -19.54
C THR A 23 20.20 3.90 -19.36
N GLU A 24 20.13 5.22 -19.16
CA GLU A 24 21.31 6.08 -18.91
C GLU A 24 21.66 6.17 -17.40
N LEU A 25 20.87 5.52 -16.53
CA LEU A 25 21.05 5.58 -15.08
C LEU A 25 21.57 4.25 -14.54
N GLU A 26 22.37 4.32 -13.48
CA GLU A 26 22.67 3.14 -12.68
C GLU A 26 21.42 2.69 -11.92
N VAL A 27 21.02 1.42 -12.11
CA VAL A 27 19.86 0.83 -11.47
C VAL A 27 20.26 -0.26 -10.49
N ARG A 28 19.56 -0.32 -9.37
CA ARG A 28 19.83 -1.31 -8.33
C ARG A 28 19.44 -2.75 -8.73
N PRO A 29 18.25 -3.00 -9.36
CA PRO A 29 17.85 -4.36 -9.70
C PRO A 29 18.61 -4.89 -10.92
N HIS A 30 18.88 -6.18 -10.88
CA HIS A 30 19.52 -6.91 -11.98
C HIS A 30 18.71 -8.18 -12.29
N TRP A 31 18.74 -8.60 -13.55
CA TRP A 31 18.21 -9.88 -13.98
C TRP A 31 19.11 -11.02 -13.49
N ASP A 32 18.61 -12.27 -13.58
CA ASP A 32 19.36 -13.47 -13.15
C ASP A 32 20.69 -13.64 -13.88
N ASP A 33 20.83 -13.10 -15.09
CA ASP A 33 22.06 -13.09 -15.87
C ASP A 33 23.06 -11.98 -15.50
N GLY A 34 22.69 -11.14 -14.51
CA GLY A 34 23.48 -10.01 -14.04
C GLY A 34 23.33 -8.72 -14.85
N ALA A 35 22.51 -8.71 -15.91
CA ALA A 35 22.24 -7.49 -16.67
C ALA A 35 21.39 -6.50 -15.82
N PRO A 36 21.62 -5.17 -15.94
CA PRO A 36 20.79 -4.18 -15.27
C PRO A 36 19.31 -4.32 -15.69
N ALA A 37 18.41 -4.36 -14.71
CA ALA A 37 16.98 -4.42 -14.97
C ALA A 37 16.40 -3.01 -15.10
N HIS A 38 16.59 -2.41 -16.29
CA HIS A 38 16.05 -1.11 -16.64
C HIS A 38 14.54 -1.11 -16.79
N THR A 39 13.93 0.04 -16.55
CA THR A 39 12.49 0.22 -16.62
C THR A 39 12.09 1.38 -17.53
N VAL A 40 10.92 1.25 -18.15
CA VAL A 40 10.19 2.39 -18.67
C VAL A 40 9.23 2.86 -17.59
N LYS A 41 9.23 4.16 -17.29
CA LYS A 41 8.49 4.70 -16.15
C LYS A 41 7.82 6.03 -16.42
N LYS A 42 6.79 6.30 -15.63
CA LYS A 42 6.06 7.56 -15.62
C LYS A 42 5.88 8.07 -14.20
N PHE A 43 6.13 9.36 -14.01
CA PHE A 43 5.96 10.04 -12.73
C PHE A 43 4.52 10.51 -12.52
N GLY A 44 3.95 10.25 -11.33
CA GLY A 44 2.73 10.91 -10.89
C GLY A 44 1.44 10.34 -11.48
N ILE A 45 1.21 9.01 -11.41
CA ILE A 45 -0.07 8.41 -11.78
C ILE A 45 -1.04 8.46 -10.60
N ILE A 46 -2.29 8.84 -10.88
CA ILE A 46 -3.38 8.89 -9.90
C ILE A 46 -4.55 8.08 -10.42
N ASN A 47 -4.95 7.06 -9.66
CA ASN A 47 -6.16 6.28 -9.91
C ASN A 47 -7.20 6.55 -8.82
N ARG A 48 -8.47 6.55 -9.20
CA ARG A 48 -9.61 6.73 -8.30
C ARG A 48 -10.55 5.56 -8.44
N TYR A 49 -10.92 4.95 -7.31
CA TYR A 49 -11.81 3.80 -7.26
C TYR A 49 -12.96 4.09 -6.31
N ASP A 50 -14.18 4.21 -6.83
CA ASP A 50 -15.39 4.33 -6.01
C ASP A 50 -15.77 2.94 -5.50
N LEU A 51 -15.52 2.69 -4.22
CA LEU A 51 -15.75 1.39 -3.58
C LEU A 51 -17.24 1.08 -3.39
N ARG A 52 -18.12 2.04 -3.62
CA ARG A 52 -19.59 1.86 -3.59
C ARG A 52 -20.09 1.26 -4.91
N GLU A 53 -19.38 1.54 -6.02
CA GLU A 53 -19.74 1.09 -7.35
C GLU A 53 -19.16 -0.27 -7.67
N GLU A 54 -17.85 -0.45 -7.44
CA GLU A 54 -17.14 -1.68 -7.79
C GLU A 54 -15.91 -1.90 -6.90
N PHE A 55 -15.68 -3.16 -6.51
CA PHE A 55 -14.44 -3.54 -5.84
C PHE A 55 -13.29 -3.58 -6.85
N PRO A 56 -12.16 -2.86 -6.61
CA PRO A 56 -11.13 -2.63 -7.62
C PRO A 56 -10.16 -3.82 -7.76
N ILE A 57 -10.63 -4.94 -8.27
CA ILE A 57 -9.82 -6.14 -8.54
C ILE A 57 -9.64 -6.36 -10.04
N LEU A 58 -8.42 -6.72 -10.47
CA LEU A 58 -8.16 -7.10 -11.85
C LEU A 58 -8.83 -8.44 -12.19
N THR A 59 -9.46 -8.51 -13.38
CA THR A 59 -9.99 -9.74 -13.97
C THR A 59 -9.14 -10.26 -15.13
N LEU A 60 -8.18 -9.47 -15.61
CA LEU A 60 -7.26 -9.82 -16.68
C LEU A 60 -6.25 -10.90 -16.30
N ARG A 61 -5.97 -11.02 -15.02
CA ARG A 61 -5.09 -12.05 -14.47
C ARG A 61 -5.57 -12.46 -13.07
N ARG A 62 -5.11 -13.63 -12.63
CA ARG A 62 -5.43 -14.11 -11.30
C ARG A 62 -4.80 -13.21 -10.24
N THR A 63 -5.61 -12.64 -9.36
CA THR A 63 -5.19 -12.02 -8.11
C THR A 63 -5.34 -13.04 -6.98
N TYR A 64 -4.26 -13.32 -6.26
CA TYR A 64 -4.27 -14.25 -5.12
C TYR A 64 -4.89 -13.57 -3.89
N PHE A 65 -6.20 -13.33 -3.95
CA PHE A 65 -6.95 -12.50 -3.01
C PHE A 65 -6.71 -12.91 -1.55
N LYS A 66 -6.78 -14.23 -1.26
CA LYS A 66 -6.58 -14.72 0.11
C LYS A 66 -5.19 -14.35 0.65
N THR A 67 -4.14 -14.59 -0.11
CA THR A 67 -2.76 -14.25 0.28
C THR A 67 -2.59 -12.75 0.46
N CYS A 68 -3.22 -11.97 -0.41
CA CYS A 68 -3.24 -10.51 -0.34
C CYS A 68 -3.87 -10.02 0.98
N ILE A 69 -4.96 -10.64 1.42
CA ILE A 69 -5.63 -10.30 2.68
C ILE A 69 -4.85 -10.82 3.89
N ASP A 70 -4.29 -12.03 3.82
CA ASP A 70 -3.44 -12.55 4.91
C ASP A 70 -2.26 -11.58 5.19
N GLU A 71 -1.63 -11.01 4.14
CA GLU A 71 -0.59 -9.98 4.30
C GLU A 71 -1.13 -8.67 4.87
N LEU A 72 -2.28 -8.19 4.39
CA LEU A 72 -2.92 -7.00 4.95
C LEU A 72 -3.15 -7.14 6.46
N LEU A 73 -3.70 -8.27 6.89
CA LEU A 73 -3.96 -8.54 8.30
C LEU A 73 -2.68 -8.68 9.11
N TRP A 74 -1.63 -9.27 8.54
CA TRP A 74 -0.31 -9.36 9.16
C TRP A 74 0.28 -7.96 9.41
N ILE A 75 0.18 -7.06 8.43
CA ILE A 75 0.71 -5.69 8.56
C ILE A 75 -0.17 -4.83 9.48
N TRP A 76 -1.50 -4.82 9.29
CA TRP A 76 -2.37 -3.82 9.91
C TRP A 76 -3.06 -4.28 11.19
N GLN A 77 -3.40 -5.56 11.30
CA GLN A 77 -4.09 -6.09 12.48
C GLN A 77 -3.10 -6.68 13.47
N GLN A 78 -2.23 -7.58 13.02
CA GLN A 78 -1.20 -8.19 13.87
C GLN A 78 -0.06 -7.20 14.16
N LYS A 79 0.18 -6.26 13.25
CA LYS A 79 1.26 -5.26 13.34
C LYS A 79 2.62 -5.95 13.51
N SER A 80 2.79 -7.11 12.84
CA SER A 80 3.98 -7.93 12.93
C SER A 80 5.00 -7.57 11.85
N ASN A 81 6.25 -7.85 12.13
CA ASN A 81 7.38 -7.83 11.22
C ASN A 81 8.09 -9.18 11.12
N ASN A 82 7.45 -10.25 11.63
CA ASN A 82 8.00 -11.60 11.60
C ASN A 82 7.18 -12.47 10.63
N ILE A 83 7.85 -13.10 9.66
CA ILE A 83 7.21 -13.93 8.63
C ILE A 83 6.55 -15.19 9.17
N HIS A 84 6.94 -15.64 10.39
CA HIS A 84 6.29 -16.80 11.03
C HIS A 84 4.85 -16.50 11.44
N ASP A 85 4.47 -15.23 11.55
CA ASP A 85 3.09 -14.81 11.80
C ASP A 85 2.26 -14.69 10.52
N LEU A 86 2.92 -14.73 9.33
CA LEU A 86 2.28 -14.61 8.02
C LEU A 86 1.94 -15.98 7.46
N ARG A 87 0.72 -16.14 6.96
CA ARG A 87 0.33 -17.33 6.19
C ARG A 87 0.77 -17.19 4.74
N GLY A 88 1.96 -17.69 4.41
CA GLY A 88 2.51 -17.66 3.04
C GLY A 88 4.00 -17.38 3.03
N HIS A 89 4.58 -17.34 1.83
CA HIS A 89 6.04 -17.29 1.62
C HIS A 89 6.49 -16.06 0.84
N ILE A 90 5.61 -15.05 0.68
CA ILE A 90 5.88 -13.89 -0.17
C ILE A 90 6.95 -12.94 0.40
N TRP A 91 7.30 -13.09 1.67
CA TRP A 91 8.32 -12.29 2.35
C TRP A 91 9.59 -13.07 2.74
N ASP A 92 9.68 -14.37 2.42
CA ASP A 92 10.80 -15.23 2.85
C ASP A 92 12.16 -14.69 2.39
N SER A 93 12.25 -14.15 1.18
CA SER A 93 13.49 -13.59 0.63
C SER A 93 13.95 -12.28 1.29
N TRP A 94 13.09 -11.66 2.09
CA TRP A 94 13.37 -10.39 2.79
C TRP A 94 13.63 -10.58 4.28
N ALA A 95 13.35 -11.78 4.82
CA ALA A 95 13.51 -12.07 6.22
C ALA A 95 14.95 -12.48 6.56
N ASP A 96 15.40 -12.08 7.74
CA ASP A 96 16.64 -12.57 8.31
C ASP A 96 16.52 -13.99 8.88
N GLY A 97 17.59 -14.53 9.45
CA GLY A 97 17.61 -15.88 10.03
C GLY A 97 16.65 -16.09 11.21
N THR A 98 16.06 -15.02 11.76
CA THR A 98 15.03 -15.08 12.83
C THR A 98 13.61 -14.95 12.29
N GLY A 99 13.45 -14.75 10.98
CA GLY A 99 12.19 -14.50 10.34
C GLY A 99 11.74 -13.03 10.38
N SER A 100 12.61 -12.10 10.80
CA SER A 100 12.29 -10.68 10.88
C SER A 100 12.57 -9.95 9.56
N ILE A 101 11.67 -9.04 9.16
CA ILE A 101 11.91 -8.06 8.10
C ILE A 101 12.42 -6.72 8.64
N GLY A 102 12.89 -6.70 9.88
CA GLY A 102 13.38 -5.52 10.55
C GLY A 102 12.26 -4.56 10.97
N LYS A 103 12.57 -3.26 11.10
CA LYS A 103 11.61 -2.23 11.53
C LYS A 103 10.66 -1.76 10.42
N ALA A 104 10.28 -2.65 9.49
CA ALA A 104 9.45 -2.35 8.33
C ALA A 104 7.96 -2.62 8.60
N TYR A 105 7.10 -2.01 7.81
CA TYR A 105 5.65 -2.24 7.71
C TYR A 105 4.91 -2.33 9.06
N GLY A 106 4.51 -3.53 9.50
CA GLY A 106 3.73 -3.73 10.73
C GLY A 106 4.42 -3.19 11.98
N TYR A 107 5.76 -3.28 12.05
CA TYR A 107 6.52 -2.69 13.15
C TYR A 107 6.23 -1.19 13.30
N GLN A 108 6.26 -0.43 12.20
CA GLN A 108 6.02 1.02 12.25
C GLN A 108 4.59 1.37 12.66
N LEU A 109 3.62 0.52 12.32
CA LEU A 109 2.24 0.69 12.77
C LEU A 109 2.07 0.41 14.26
N ALA A 110 2.89 -0.50 14.84
CA ALA A 110 2.84 -0.89 16.24
C ALA A 110 3.47 0.13 17.20
N VAL A 111 4.35 1.02 16.70
CA VAL A 111 5.03 2.02 17.54
C VAL A 111 4.02 2.91 18.23
N LYS A 112 4.11 2.99 19.56
CA LYS A 112 3.23 3.86 20.37
C LYS A 112 3.69 5.31 20.33
N HIS A 113 2.74 6.22 20.14
CA HIS A 113 2.94 7.64 20.14
C HIS A 113 2.06 8.30 21.22
N ARG A 114 2.57 9.39 21.79
CA ARG A 114 1.83 10.16 22.80
C ARG A 114 0.97 11.23 22.17
N TYR A 115 -0.30 11.25 22.58
CA TYR A 115 -1.30 12.25 22.21
C TYR A 115 -1.91 12.85 23.47
N PRO A 116 -2.62 13.99 23.39
CA PRO A 116 -3.32 14.54 24.55
C PRO A 116 -4.30 13.57 25.19
N GLU A 117 -4.90 12.67 24.38
CA GLU A 117 -5.91 11.70 24.82
C GLU A 117 -5.29 10.40 25.36
N GLY A 118 -3.98 10.16 25.19
CA GLY A 118 -3.28 8.96 25.65
C GLY A 118 -2.22 8.44 24.71
N GLU A 119 -1.80 7.20 24.91
CA GLU A 119 -0.84 6.53 24.05
C GLU A 119 -1.55 5.61 23.04
N PHE A 120 -1.31 5.82 21.77
CA PHE A 120 -1.87 5.02 20.68
C PHE A 120 -0.76 4.62 19.72
N ASP A 121 -0.88 3.45 19.13
CA ASP A 121 -0.20 3.20 17.87
C ASP A 121 -0.98 3.83 16.70
N GLN A 122 -0.41 3.77 15.50
CA GLN A 122 -0.99 4.49 14.36
C GLN A 122 -2.39 3.98 13.98
N VAL A 123 -2.64 2.66 14.08
CA VAL A 123 -3.93 2.06 13.72
C VAL A 123 -4.99 2.41 14.76
N ASP A 124 -4.65 2.26 16.04
CA ASP A 124 -5.55 2.60 17.15
C ASP A 124 -5.89 4.11 17.14
N ARG A 125 -4.92 4.95 16.77
CA ARG A 125 -5.15 6.39 16.62
C ARG A 125 -6.12 6.71 15.48
N VAL A 126 -5.96 6.07 14.32
CA VAL A 126 -6.90 6.24 13.20
C VAL A 126 -8.31 5.83 13.63
N LEU A 127 -8.46 4.66 14.27
CA LEU A 127 -9.77 4.19 14.74
C LEU A 127 -10.39 5.13 15.80
N TYR A 128 -9.58 5.66 16.71
CA TYR A 128 -10.02 6.65 17.69
C TYR A 128 -10.55 7.92 16.99
N ASP A 129 -9.78 8.48 16.07
CA ASP A 129 -10.16 9.71 15.38
C ASP A 129 -11.40 9.52 14.47
N LEU A 130 -11.52 8.39 13.76
CA LEU A 130 -12.71 8.10 12.98
C LEU A 130 -13.99 8.03 13.81
N LYS A 131 -13.90 7.58 15.08
CA LYS A 131 -15.05 7.48 15.98
C LYS A 131 -15.33 8.77 16.75
N HIS A 132 -14.30 9.50 17.15
CA HIS A 132 -14.44 10.64 18.07
C HIS A 132 -14.21 11.99 17.42
N ASN A 133 -13.44 12.04 16.32
CA ASN A 133 -13.06 13.26 15.61
C ASN A 133 -13.19 13.10 14.08
N PRO A 134 -14.32 12.62 13.54
CA PRO A 134 -14.41 12.29 12.09
C PRO A 134 -14.19 13.49 11.16
N ALA A 135 -14.40 14.72 11.62
CA ALA A 135 -14.11 15.95 10.88
C ALA A 135 -12.62 16.33 10.85
N SER A 136 -11.75 15.56 11.52
CA SER A 136 -10.32 15.83 11.56
C SER A 136 -9.68 15.64 10.17
N ARG A 137 -8.80 16.55 9.80
CA ARG A 137 -7.95 16.49 8.60
C ARG A 137 -6.57 15.90 8.88
N ARG A 138 -6.41 15.23 10.04
CA ARG A 138 -5.14 14.69 10.54
C ARG A 138 -5.19 13.17 10.72
N ILE A 139 -6.20 12.50 10.15
CA ILE A 139 -6.38 11.05 10.27
C ILE A 139 -5.49 10.40 9.21
N MET A 140 -4.33 9.92 9.62
CA MET A 140 -3.35 9.35 8.70
C MET A 140 -2.40 8.38 9.39
N THR A 141 -1.77 7.54 8.58
CA THR A 141 -0.62 6.71 8.96
C THR A 141 0.55 6.99 8.05
N ASN A 142 1.77 6.81 8.57
CA ASN A 142 3.01 6.86 7.79
C ASN A 142 4.00 5.85 8.34
N ILE A 143 4.42 4.92 7.49
CA ILE A 143 5.35 3.86 7.86
C ILE A 143 6.75 4.06 7.25
N TYR A 144 6.99 5.18 6.55
CA TYR A 144 8.29 5.56 6.05
C TYR A 144 9.01 6.41 7.09
N ASN A 145 9.68 5.75 8.04
CA ASN A 145 10.39 6.39 9.14
C ASN A 145 11.89 6.49 8.82
N PHE A 146 12.37 7.70 8.57
CA PHE A 146 13.76 7.96 8.19
C PHE A 146 14.78 7.49 9.23
N GLN A 147 14.42 7.48 10.52
CA GLN A 147 15.32 7.02 11.60
C GLN A 147 15.56 5.51 11.55
N ASP A 148 14.59 4.75 11.06
CA ASP A 148 14.61 3.29 11.07
C ASP A 148 14.93 2.66 9.70
N LEU A 149 15.10 3.45 8.62
CA LEU A 149 15.30 2.92 7.26
C LEU A 149 16.46 1.91 7.18
N HIS A 150 17.55 2.16 7.89
CA HIS A 150 18.72 1.30 7.88
C HIS A 150 18.49 -0.07 8.56
N GLU A 151 17.40 -0.22 9.31
CA GLU A 151 16.97 -1.46 9.95
C GLU A 151 15.79 -2.13 9.23
N MET A 152 15.40 -1.63 8.03
CA MET A 152 14.33 -2.20 7.23
C MET A 152 14.89 -3.10 6.13
N ALA A 153 14.42 -4.34 6.03
CA ALA A 153 14.79 -5.23 4.93
C ALA A 153 14.32 -4.69 3.58
N LEU A 154 13.16 -4.02 3.55
CA LEU A 154 12.62 -3.35 2.38
C LEU A 154 11.97 -2.03 2.79
N TYR A 155 12.36 -0.93 2.13
CA TYR A 155 11.72 0.37 2.33
C TYR A 155 10.27 0.33 1.82
N PRO A 156 9.28 0.78 2.61
CA PRO A 156 7.88 0.68 2.24
C PRO A 156 7.58 1.36 0.90
N CYS A 157 6.96 0.63 -0.03
CA CYS A 157 6.48 1.17 -1.30
C CYS A 157 5.15 1.91 -1.09
N ALA A 158 4.15 1.25 -0.55
CA ALA A 158 2.91 1.84 -0.05
C ALA A 158 3.20 2.36 1.36
N TYR A 159 3.42 3.67 1.51
CA TYR A 159 4.05 4.19 2.72
C TYR A 159 3.14 5.04 3.60
N SER A 160 2.06 5.58 3.08
CA SER A 160 1.12 6.34 3.90
C SER A 160 -0.31 6.22 3.44
N MET A 161 -1.22 6.29 4.41
CA MET A 161 -2.67 6.40 4.21
C MET A 161 -3.16 7.68 4.84
N THR A 162 -4.01 8.42 4.12
CA THR A 162 -4.76 9.55 4.66
C THR A 162 -6.25 9.23 4.56
N PHE A 163 -6.97 9.40 5.64
CA PHE A 163 -8.41 9.15 5.71
C PHE A 163 -9.19 10.46 5.84
N ASN A 164 -10.36 10.50 5.22
CA ASN A 164 -11.27 11.64 5.30
C ASN A 164 -12.72 11.17 5.36
N VAL A 165 -13.50 11.74 6.26
CA VAL A 165 -14.93 11.47 6.36
C VAL A 165 -15.70 12.62 5.72
N SER A 166 -16.53 12.28 4.72
CA SER A 166 -17.42 13.21 4.03
C SER A 166 -18.87 12.75 4.23
N GLY A 167 -19.62 13.48 5.06
CA GLY A 167 -20.94 13.03 5.51
C GLY A 167 -20.82 11.74 6.34
N HIS A 168 -21.28 10.62 5.79
CA HIS A 168 -21.20 9.29 6.42
C HIS A 168 -20.22 8.35 5.69
N THR A 169 -19.46 8.89 4.75
CA THR A 169 -18.60 8.12 3.85
C THR A 169 -17.13 8.30 4.20
N LEU A 170 -16.41 7.18 4.34
CA LEU A 170 -14.97 7.13 4.54
C LEU A 170 -14.23 7.06 3.21
N ASN A 171 -13.47 8.09 2.89
CA ASN A 171 -12.56 8.12 1.76
C ASN A 171 -11.11 7.96 2.22
N ALA A 172 -10.26 7.47 1.33
CA ALA A 172 -8.84 7.31 1.65
C ALA A 172 -7.93 7.61 0.47
N ILE A 173 -6.72 8.11 0.77
CA ILE A 173 -5.63 8.26 -0.20
C ILE A 173 -4.52 7.30 0.23
N LEU A 174 -4.13 6.40 -0.68
CA LEU A 174 -2.93 5.60 -0.59
C LEU A 174 -1.80 6.30 -1.35
N ASN A 175 -0.72 6.63 -0.66
CA ASN A 175 0.49 7.13 -1.29
C ASN A 175 1.51 6.00 -1.45
N GLN A 176 1.96 5.81 -2.68
CA GLN A 176 2.92 4.78 -3.07
C GLN A 176 4.08 5.43 -3.83
N ARG A 177 5.32 5.24 -3.34
CA ARG A 177 6.50 5.83 -3.97
C ARG A 177 6.96 5.11 -5.22
N SER A 178 6.64 3.81 -5.34
CA SER A 178 7.14 2.94 -6.41
C SER A 178 6.15 1.80 -6.65
N GLN A 179 5.83 1.53 -7.90
CA GLN A 179 4.88 0.50 -8.32
C GLN A 179 5.35 -0.18 -9.60
N ASP A 180 5.76 -1.44 -9.50
CA ASP A 180 5.83 -2.32 -10.66
C ASP A 180 4.41 -2.63 -11.14
N MET A 181 4.11 -2.15 -12.35
CA MET A 181 2.76 -2.26 -12.92
C MET A 181 2.38 -3.69 -13.29
N LEU A 182 3.35 -4.52 -13.66
CA LEU A 182 3.08 -5.89 -14.09
C LEU A 182 3.10 -6.88 -12.91
N ALA A 183 4.11 -6.82 -12.04
CA ALA A 183 4.23 -7.78 -10.94
C ALA A 183 3.35 -7.39 -9.74
N ALA A 184 3.38 -6.14 -9.30
CA ALA A 184 2.81 -5.72 -8.02
C ALA A 184 1.47 -4.99 -8.10
N ASN A 185 1.11 -4.42 -9.24
CA ASN A 185 -0.24 -3.88 -9.41
C ASN A 185 -1.22 -5.05 -9.55
N ASN A 186 -2.20 -4.94 -8.98
CA ASN A 186 -3.33 -4.57 -8.24
C ASN A 186 -3.26 -5.05 -6.76
N TRP A 187 -2.14 -5.64 -6.33
CA TRP A 187 -2.00 -6.19 -4.98
C TRP A 187 -2.33 -5.13 -3.90
N ASN A 188 -1.61 -4.01 -3.92
CA ASN A 188 -1.86 -2.95 -2.94
C ASN A 188 -3.25 -2.32 -3.08
N VAL A 189 -3.77 -2.15 -4.31
CA VAL A 189 -5.14 -1.61 -4.50
C VAL A 189 -6.17 -2.50 -3.81
N VAL A 190 -6.09 -3.82 -3.99
CA VAL A 190 -6.99 -4.79 -3.35
C VAL A 190 -6.86 -4.74 -1.83
N GLN A 191 -5.63 -4.74 -1.30
CA GLN A 191 -5.39 -4.66 0.14
C GLN A 191 -6.01 -3.40 0.75
N TYR A 192 -5.71 -2.25 0.18
CA TYR A 192 -6.14 -0.98 0.76
C TYR A 192 -7.62 -0.70 0.51
N ALA A 193 -8.23 -1.25 -0.54
CA ALA A 193 -9.68 -1.24 -0.70
C ALA A 193 -10.37 -2.03 0.43
N VAL A 194 -9.87 -3.25 0.74
CA VAL A 194 -10.36 -4.01 1.90
C VAL A 194 -10.14 -3.26 3.20
N LEU A 195 -8.97 -2.62 3.38
CA LEU A 195 -8.70 -1.82 4.57
C LEU A 195 -9.73 -0.69 4.75
N VAL A 196 -10.08 0.04 3.68
CA VAL A 196 -11.10 1.10 3.76
C VAL A 196 -12.46 0.52 4.18
N HIS A 197 -12.88 -0.64 3.61
CA HIS A 197 -14.10 -1.31 4.04
C HIS A 197 -14.06 -1.73 5.52
N MET A 198 -12.93 -2.29 5.98
CA MET A 198 -12.77 -2.69 7.39
C MET A 198 -12.83 -1.47 8.33
N MET A 199 -12.08 -0.40 8.01
CA MET A 199 -12.06 0.83 8.81
C MET A 199 -13.44 1.50 8.84
N ALA A 200 -14.15 1.54 7.72
CA ALA A 200 -15.52 2.05 7.64
C ALA A 200 -16.45 1.23 8.53
N GLN A 201 -16.45 -0.09 8.38
CA GLN A 201 -17.31 -1.00 9.14
C GLN A 201 -17.16 -0.85 10.65
N VAL A 202 -15.91 -0.86 11.16
CA VAL A 202 -15.65 -0.78 12.61
C VAL A 202 -15.87 0.63 13.18
N SER A 203 -15.96 1.63 12.32
CA SER A 203 -16.22 3.03 12.71
C SER A 203 -17.67 3.47 12.47
N GLY A 204 -18.54 2.57 11.97
CA GLY A 204 -19.93 2.87 11.67
C GLY A 204 -20.10 3.78 10.46
N LEU A 205 -19.17 3.75 9.51
CA LEU A 205 -19.17 4.55 8.28
C LEU A 205 -19.39 3.64 7.06
N GLU A 206 -19.64 4.24 5.90
CA GLU A 206 -19.68 3.57 4.60
C GLU A 206 -18.36 3.76 3.86
N ALA A 207 -17.86 2.71 3.19
CA ALA A 207 -16.67 2.84 2.34
C ALA A 207 -17.01 3.72 1.13
N GLY A 208 -16.14 4.70 0.85
CA GLY A 208 -16.28 5.65 -0.24
C GLY A 208 -15.25 5.45 -1.34
N GLU A 209 -14.41 6.45 -1.56
CA GLU A 209 -13.39 6.43 -2.61
C GLU A 209 -12.02 6.04 -2.07
N LEU A 210 -11.32 5.17 -2.79
CA LEU A 210 -9.88 4.95 -2.65
C LEU A 210 -9.15 5.67 -3.78
N VAL A 211 -8.34 6.67 -3.44
CA VAL A 211 -7.42 7.35 -4.36
C VAL A 211 -6.03 6.73 -4.20
N HIS A 212 -5.49 6.17 -5.28
CA HIS A 212 -4.15 5.58 -5.31
C HIS A 212 -3.20 6.50 -6.06
N VAL A 213 -2.24 7.08 -5.35
CA VAL A 213 -1.23 7.99 -5.87
C VAL A 213 0.09 7.25 -5.98
N ILE A 214 0.64 7.18 -7.18
CA ILE A 214 1.89 6.48 -7.49
C ILE A 214 2.91 7.50 -7.98
N ALA A 215 4.02 7.67 -7.26
CA ALA A 215 5.07 8.59 -7.68
C ALA A 215 5.86 8.02 -8.88
N ASP A 216 6.37 6.80 -8.78
CA ASP A 216 7.08 6.10 -9.85
C ASP A 216 6.31 4.85 -10.26
N ALA A 217 5.63 4.91 -11.39
CA ALA A 217 4.93 3.78 -11.99
C ALA A 217 5.76 3.25 -13.17
N HIS A 218 6.20 1.98 -13.11
CA HIS A 218 7.17 1.44 -14.07
C HIS A 218 6.82 0.03 -14.55
N ILE A 219 7.42 -0.32 -15.67
CA ILE A 219 7.38 -1.64 -16.32
C ILE A 219 8.83 -2.03 -16.64
N TYR A 220 9.22 -3.25 -16.21
CA TYR A 220 10.50 -3.87 -16.54
C TYR A 220 10.51 -4.43 -17.97
#